data_71982a5874edce650cdef2e6ba717beb
#
_entry.id   71982a5874edce650cdef2e6ba717beb
#
_cell.length_a   1.000
_cell.length_b   1.000
_cell.length_c   1.000
_cell.angle_alpha   90.00
_cell.angle_beta   90.00
_cell.angle_gamma   90.00
#
_symmetry.space_group_name_H-M   'P 1'
#
loop_
_entity.id
_entity.type
_entity.pdbx_description
1 polymer ?
#
loop_
_entity_poly.entity_id
_entity_poly.type
_entity_poly.pdbx_seq_one_letter_code
_entity_poly.pdbx_strand_id
1 'polypeptide(L)'
;MQKIEKKTKIFATIGPSSDNHDMMKALFEAGMNVIRLNFSHGDHEEQRNKIVIAQQIEKEENQLIGVDLDTKGPEIRTGRFVGKHVVVKKGDKIVLEMG
;
A
#
# COMPACT_ATOMS: atom_id res chain seq x y z
N MET A 1 3.13 4.19 24.94
CA MET A 1 3.82 5.06 23.97
C MET A 1 3.48 6.51 24.23
N GLN A 2 4.45 7.40 24.15
CA GLN A 2 4.23 8.82 24.32
C GLN A 2 3.63 9.43 23.07
N LYS A 3 2.56 10.21 23.23
CA LYS A 3 1.96 10.93 22.10
C LYS A 3 2.87 12.05 21.66
N ILE A 4 3.16 12.10 20.37
CA ILE A 4 3.93 13.17 19.75
C ILE A 4 3.00 13.88 18.78
N GLU A 5 2.74 15.16 19.03
CA GLU A 5 2.00 15.97 18.08
C GLU A 5 2.96 16.46 16.99
N LYS A 6 2.65 16.07 15.77
CA LYS A 6 3.42 16.48 14.60
C LYS A 6 2.55 17.30 13.67
N LYS A 7 3.11 18.38 13.15
CA LYS A 7 2.43 19.15 12.11
C LYS A 7 2.51 18.46 10.75
N THR A 8 3.62 17.76 10.49
CA THR A 8 3.79 16.98 9.26
C THR A 8 3.18 15.59 9.46
N LYS A 9 2.30 15.20 8.57
CA LYS A 9 1.69 13.88 8.60
C LYS A 9 2.40 12.96 7.62
N ILE A 10 2.62 11.72 8.06
CA ILE A 10 3.32 10.72 7.26
C ILE A 10 2.30 9.71 6.76
N PHE A 11 2.23 9.56 5.44
CA PHE A 11 1.44 8.54 4.75
C PHE A 11 2.37 7.40 4.39
N ALA A 12 2.06 6.20 4.82
CA ALA A 12 2.85 5.02 4.49
C ALA A 12 2.02 4.04 3.67
N THR A 13 2.52 3.71 2.48
CA THR A 13 1.88 2.69 1.65
C THR A 13 2.15 1.30 2.24
N ILE A 14 1.09 0.57 2.53
CA ILE A 14 1.19 -0.76 3.09
C ILE A 14 1.25 -1.77 1.94
N GLY A 15 2.31 -2.53 1.90
CA GLY A 15 2.55 -3.55 0.89
C GLY A 15 2.87 -4.90 1.51
N PRO A 16 3.28 -5.89 0.71
CA PRO A 16 3.52 -7.25 1.21
C PRO A 16 4.55 -7.35 2.33
N SER A 17 5.49 -6.42 2.40
CA SER A 17 6.52 -6.42 3.45
C SER A 17 6.06 -5.78 4.75
N SER A 18 4.91 -5.12 4.76
CA SER A 18 4.45 -4.34 5.91
C SER A 18 2.98 -4.60 6.29
N ASP A 19 2.37 -5.63 5.74
CA ASP A 19 0.94 -5.91 5.89
C ASP A 19 0.59 -6.79 7.09
N ASN A 20 1.47 -6.84 8.08
CA ASN A 20 1.21 -7.58 9.31
C ASN A 20 1.15 -6.62 10.51
N HIS A 21 0.56 -7.09 11.59
CA HIS A 21 0.34 -6.29 12.78
C HIS A 21 1.65 -5.71 13.34
N ASP A 22 2.67 -6.53 13.46
CA ASP A 22 3.92 -6.09 14.10
C ASP A 22 4.63 -5.01 13.28
N MET A 23 4.67 -5.17 11.97
CA MET A 23 5.28 -4.18 11.09
C MET A 23 4.48 -2.89 11.05
N MET A 24 3.15 -2.98 10.96
CA MET A 24 2.30 -1.79 10.95
C MET A 24 2.39 -1.04 12.27
N LYS A 25 2.46 -1.76 13.38
CA LYS A 25 2.64 -1.15 14.69
C LYS A 25 3.99 -0.45 14.80
N ALA A 26 5.05 -1.07 14.28
CA ALA A 26 6.37 -0.46 14.26
C ALA A 26 6.38 0.83 13.42
N LEU A 27 5.69 0.84 12.28
CA LEU A 27 5.54 2.05 11.47
C LEU A 27 4.77 3.14 12.22
N PHE A 28 3.71 2.76 12.90
CA PHE A 28 2.94 3.70 13.72
C PHE A 28 3.82 4.33 14.81
N GLU A 29 4.57 3.51 15.53
CA GLU A 29 5.46 4.00 16.58
C GLU A 29 6.59 4.87 16.03
N ALA A 30 7.03 4.62 14.80
CA ALA A 30 8.02 5.45 14.12
C ALA A 30 7.47 6.78 13.61
N GLY A 31 6.14 6.95 13.61
CA GLY A 31 5.52 8.23 13.27
C GLY A 31 4.50 8.20 12.13
N MET A 32 4.11 7.03 11.64
CA MET A 32 3.08 6.91 10.61
C MET A 32 1.74 7.45 11.13
N ASN A 33 1.07 8.24 10.34
CA ASN A 33 -0.24 8.81 10.67
C ASN A 33 -1.38 8.22 9.85
N VAL A 34 -1.09 7.86 8.61
CA VAL A 34 -2.09 7.39 7.66
C VAL A 34 -1.52 6.19 6.91
N ILE A 35 -2.31 5.12 6.80
CA ILE A 35 -1.97 4.04 5.88
C ILE A 35 -2.56 4.34 4.51
N ARG A 36 -1.77 4.15 3.47
CA ARG A 36 -2.22 4.28 2.09
C ARG A 36 -2.39 2.88 1.51
N LEU A 37 -3.59 2.62 1.00
CA LEU A 37 -3.93 1.35 0.36
C LEU A 37 -4.03 1.59 -1.14
N ASN A 38 -3.15 0.95 -1.90
CA ASN A 38 -3.13 1.08 -3.35
C ASN A 38 -4.07 0.05 -3.98
N PHE A 39 -5.26 0.50 -4.40
CA PHE A 39 -6.26 -0.37 -5.00
C PHE A 39 -5.94 -0.78 -6.44
N SER A 40 -4.85 -0.29 -7.00
CA SER A 40 -4.34 -0.81 -8.28
C SER A 40 -3.70 -2.19 -8.13
N HIS A 41 -3.39 -2.60 -6.90
CA HIS A 41 -2.74 -3.88 -6.58
C HIS A 41 -3.52 -4.62 -5.50
N GLY A 42 -3.39 -5.94 -5.51
CA GLY A 42 -4.07 -6.78 -4.53
C GLY A 42 -5.56 -6.88 -4.77
N ASP A 43 -6.23 -7.69 -3.99
CA ASP A 43 -7.67 -7.83 -4.02
C ASP A 43 -8.33 -7.11 -2.82
N HIS A 44 -9.66 -7.10 -2.83
CA HIS A 44 -10.42 -6.40 -1.78
C HIS A 44 -10.19 -7.01 -0.40
N GLU A 45 -9.99 -8.31 -0.33
CA GLU A 45 -9.76 -9.00 0.94
C GLU A 45 -8.40 -8.63 1.54
N GLU A 46 -7.36 -8.55 0.73
CA GLU A 46 -6.05 -8.09 1.18
C GLU A 46 -6.12 -6.68 1.74
N GLN A 47 -6.82 -5.78 1.05
CA GLN A 47 -6.99 -4.41 1.52
C GLN A 47 -7.81 -4.35 2.81
N ARG A 48 -8.85 -5.18 2.89
CA ARG A 48 -9.67 -5.27 4.09
C ARG A 48 -8.87 -5.72 5.31
N ASN A 49 -8.00 -6.71 5.13
CA ASN A 49 -7.15 -7.21 6.21
C ASN A 49 -6.23 -6.11 6.75
N LYS A 50 -5.70 -5.27 5.88
CA LYS A 50 -4.88 -4.13 6.29
C LYS A 50 -5.66 -3.14 7.14
N ILE A 51 -6.91 -2.88 6.77
CA ILE A 51 -7.79 -1.98 7.54
C ILE A 51 -8.08 -2.58 8.92
N VAL A 52 -8.36 -3.88 8.99
CA VAL A 52 -8.63 -4.55 10.26
C VAL A 52 -7.43 -4.45 11.20
N ILE A 53 -6.23 -4.67 10.67
CA ILE A 53 -5.00 -4.54 11.47
C ILE A 53 -4.83 -3.11 11.97
N ALA A 54 -5.06 -2.11 11.12
CA ALA A 54 -4.98 -0.71 11.52
C ALA A 54 -5.98 -0.40 12.65
N GLN A 55 -7.19 -0.92 12.56
CA GLN A 55 -8.20 -0.73 13.61
C GLN A 55 -7.80 -1.39 14.93
N GLN A 56 -7.13 -2.53 14.88
CA GLN A 56 -6.60 -3.17 16.09
C GLN A 56 -5.55 -2.27 16.75
N ILE A 57 -4.64 -1.70 15.96
CA ILE A 57 -3.61 -0.80 16.46
C ILE A 57 -4.22 0.47 17.06
N GLU A 58 -5.26 1.02 16.43
CA GLU A 58 -5.98 2.17 16.96
C GLU A 58 -6.51 1.90 18.37
N LYS A 59 -7.06 0.72 18.59
CA LYS A 59 -7.56 0.34 19.91
C LYS A 59 -6.44 0.15 20.93
N GLU A 60 -5.37 -0.50 20.52
CA GLU A 60 -4.22 -0.76 21.40
C GLU A 60 -3.55 0.53 21.84
N GLU A 61 -3.36 1.47 20.93
CA GLU A 61 -2.64 2.70 21.20
C GLU A 61 -3.54 3.87 21.58
N ASN A 62 -4.86 3.69 21.49
CA ASN A 62 -5.84 4.73 21.75
C ASN A 62 -5.58 6.00 20.93
N GLN A 63 -5.22 5.82 19.66
CA GLN A 63 -4.96 6.89 18.70
C GLN A 63 -5.55 6.52 17.35
N LEU A 64 -5.98 7.53 16.60
CA LEU A 64 -6.54 7.33 15.27
C LEU A 64 -5.43 7.14 14.24
N ILE A 65 -5.68 6.20 13.33
CA ILE A 65 -4.85 6.01 12.13
C ILE A 65 -5.76 6.27 10.93
N GLY A 66 -5.38 7.25 10.11
CA GLY A 66 -6.13 7.53 8.89
C GLY A 66 -5.96 6.41 7.87
N VAL A 67 -6.95 6.26 7.00
CA VAL A 67 -6.91 5.30 5.90
C VAL A 67 -7.13 6.07 4.61
N ASP A 68 -6.16 6.00 3.72
CA ASP A 68 -6.22 6.61 2.39
C ASP A 68 -6.42 5.51 1.35
N LEU A 69 -7.58 5.53 0.69
CA LEU A 69 -7.89 4.59 -0.37
C LEU A 69 -7.52 5.23 -1.72
N ASP A 70 -6.37 4.82 -2.24
CA ASP A 70 -5.89 5.33 -3.52
C ASP A 70 -6.42 4.44 -4.64
N THR A 71 -7.50 4.91 -5.26
CA THR A 71 -8.17 4.17 -6.32
C THR A 71 -7.48 4.40 -7.65
N LYS A 72 -7.57 3.37 -8.51
CA LYS A 72 -7.06 3.44 -9.87
C LYS A 72 -7.86 4.47 -10.67
N GLY A 73 -7.16 5.47 -11.22
CA GLY A 73 -7.75 6.38 -12.19
C GLY A 73 -7.69 5.84 -13.61
N PRO A 74 -8.11 6.64 -14.59
CA PRO A 74 -7.94 6.28 -16.01
C PRO A 74 -6.45 6.12 -16.32
N GLU A 75 -6.07 4.98 -16.86
CA GLU A 75 -4.68 4.72 -17.22
C GLU A 75 -4.59 3.74 -18.38
N ILE A 76 -3.48 3.83 -19.11
CA ILE A 76 -3.10 2.83 -20.09
C ILE A 76 -1.92 2.09 -19.50
N ARG A 77 -2.07 0.80 -19.28
CA ARG A 77 -1.06 -0.01 -18.64
C ARG A 77 -0.95 -1.36 -19.32
N THR A 78 0.26 -1.89 -19.38
CA THR A 78 0.50 -3.23 -19.91
C THR A 78 -0.19 -4.28 -19.04
N GLY A 79 -0.67 -5.34 -19.67
CA GLY A 79 -1.15 -6.52 -18.96
C GLY A 79 -0.01 -7.28 -18.32
N ARG A 80 -0.34 -8.42 -17.75
CA ARG A 80 0.66 -9.30 -17.12
C ARG A 80 1.44 -10.05 -18.19
N PHE A 81 2.73 -10.21 -17.94
CA PHE A 81 3.60 -10.99 -18.81
C PHE A 81 3.71 -12.43 -18.31
N VAL A 82 3.92 -13.36 -19.23
CA VAL A 82 4.29 -14.72 -18.87
C VAL A 82 5.62 -14.67 -18.12
N GLY A 83 5.69 -15.30 -16.95
CA GLY A 83 6.88 -15.25 -16.11
C GLY A 83 7.08 -13.93 -15.35
N LYS A 84 6.07 -13.09 -15.27
CA LYS A 84 5.98 -11.85 -14.51
C LYS A 84 6.73 -10.65 -15.11
N HIS A 85 7.81 -10.87 -15.83
CA HIS A 85 8.55 -9.77 -16.47
C HIS A 85 9.20 -10.27 -17.76
N VAL A 86 9.53 -9.32 -18.62
CA VAL A 86 10.23 -9.56 -19.87
C VAL A 86 11.41 -8.60 -19.96
N VAL A 87 12.57 -9.12 -20.30
CA VAL A 87 13.77 -8.30 -20.48
C VAL A 87 13.89 -7.93 -21.94
N VAL A 88 14.01 -6.64 -22.23
CA VAL A 88 14.20 -6.12 -23.59
C VAL A 88 15.51 -5.37 -23.67
N LYS A 89 16.12 -5.40 -24.86
CA LYS A 89 17.39 -4.72 -25.14
C LYS A 89 17.16 -3.63 -26.18
N LYS A 90 18.08 -2.69 -26.24
CA LYS A 90 18.04 -1.66 -27.27
C LYS A 90 18.01 -2.31 -28.66
N GLY A 91 17.04 -1.91 -29.47
CA GLY A 91 16.87 -2.45 -30.83
C GLY A 91 15.86 -3.59 -30.92
N ASP A 92 15.43 -4.15 -29.80
CA ASP A 92 14.38 -5.18 -29.83
C ASP A 92 13.06 -4.56 -30.31
N LYS A 93 12.31 -5.35 -31.06
CA LYS A 93 10.95 -4.97 -31.49
C LYS A 93 9.94 -5.45 -30.47
N ILE A 94 9.02 -4.57 -30.10
CA ILE A 94 7.88 -4.92 -29.26
C ILE A 94 6.59 -4.58 -30.00
N VAL A 95 5.56 -5.34 -29.77
CA VAL A 95 4.24 -5.11 -30.35
C VAL A 95 3.25 -4.85 -29.21
N LEU A 96 2.52 -3.75 -29.32
CA LEU A 96 1.45 -3.41 -28.37
C LEU A 96 0.12 -3.77 -28.98
N GLU A 97 -0.62 -4.63 -28.30
CA GLU A 97 -1.92 -5.07 -28.76
C GLU A 97 -2.99 -4.75 -27.71
N MET A 98 -4.17 -4.39 -28.20
CA MET A 98 -5.35 -4.25 -27.36
C MET A 98 -5.92 -5.63 -27.11
N GLY A 99 -5.85 -6.13 -25.88
CA GLY A 99 -6.30 -7.46 -25.53
C GLY A 99 -7.56 -7.50 -24.71
#